data_684a9bff55bf230a422e9c6f3ac2873a
#
_entry.id   684a9bff55bf230a422e9c6f3ac2873a
#
_cell.length_a   1.000
_cell.length_b   1.000
_cell.length_c   1.000
_cell.angle_alpha   90.00
_cell.angle_beta   90.00
_cell.angle_gamma   90.00
#
_symmetry.space_group_name_H-M   'P 1'
#
loop_
_entity.id
_entity.type
_entity.pdbx_description
1 polymer ?
#
loop_
_entity_poly.entity_id
_entity_poly.type
_entity_poly.pdbx_seq_one_letter_code
_entity_poly.pdbx_strand_id
1 'polypeptide(L)'
;MTARITRRTALTTALATGAASCASAPKMTPYVSVSESAGGVFAHGVASGDPDAASVVIWTRVSLPVGARRPMTAPVIWETALDEAFTDMRGKGEVLTGASRDWTVKVLLSDMEPGTTYYYRFRVGDAYSPVGRTKTLPVGAVERARFAVVSCSNYPFGFFNVYDMISRRDDLDAVIHLGDYIYEYGRDGYGGAAGAALGREHQPAHEVVSLTDYRTRHAQYKADPASQAMHAKHPMIAIWDDHETSNNSWKDGAQNHQPETEGDWEPRRRAALQAYYEWMPVREPAMAPEAFFRSFSFGDLLTVAAIETRLMARARQFEYSDIIPTLQTPEDLERFKTEILWDQTREMLGAAQLDYLDRAFRTSIGAGQPWRLLANQIIMGRVTAPDLTEYVTEEDIISLEKQWDQARAFVKSSALGLPANLDAWDGYPAARERFYNMAREAGENGMIVVTGDTHTWWANDLAMRDGAPMGVELGVNSVTSPSPYRSDFLGGKGEEYALLTNRDNEDVRYLSGENHGFIDLDITHDGAHAEFVAVDTIESRNYNGFTKVAFDIEKKNGAAAFTDADGLRFKEGFLF
;
A
#
# COMPACT_ATOMS: atom_id res chain seq x y z
N MET A 1 -14.36 37.29 -15.25
CA MET A 1 -13.93 35.94 -15.72
C MET A 1 -12.93 35.44 -14.70
N THR A 2 -13.43 34.71 -13.75
CA THR A 2 -12.67 34.19 -12.59
C THR A 2 -12.05 32.86 -13.00
N ALA A 3 -10.74 32.83 -13.07
CA ALA A 3 -10.00 31.59 -13.23
C ALA A 3 -10.23 30.72 -11.99
N ARG A 4 -10.88 29.57 -12.15
CA ARG A 4 -10.93 28.53 -11.11
C ARG A 4 -9.56 27.89 -11.03
N ILE A 5 -8.84 28.22 -9.97
CA ILE A 5 -7.67 27.46 -9.55
C ILE A 5 -8.20 26.14 -9.00
N THR A 6 -7.90 25.05 -9.68
CA THR A 6 -8.19 23.70 -9.18
C THR A 6 -7.41 23.48 -7.90
N ARG A 7 -8.13 23.27 -6.81
CA ARG A 7 -7.59 22.98 -5.48
C ARG A 7 -7.01 21.57 -5.48
N ARG A 8 -5.77 21.44 -5.84
CA ARG A 8 -4.96 20.27 -5.54
C ARG A 8 -4.37 20.47 -4.17
N THR A 9 -4.50 19.48 -3.34
CA THR A 9 -3.73 19.31 -2.11
C THR A 9 -4.16 20.15 -0.90
N ALA A 10 -5.01 19.59 -0.08
CA ALA A 10 -5.27 20.16 1.24
C ALA A 10 -4.88 19.22 2.41
N LEU A 11 -4.47 18.00 2.16
CA LEU A 11 -4.04 17.09 3.25
C LEU A 11 -2.72 16.35 3.01
N THR A 12 -2.07 16.53 1.84
CA THR A 12 -0.82 15.83 1.53
C THR A 12 0.26 16.67 0.87
N THR A 13 0.15 18.02 0.83
CA THR A 13 1.21 18.84 0.22
C THR A 13 1.48 20.12 1.00
N ALA A 14 2.37 20.04 1.94
CA ALA A 14 3.19 21.18 2.30
C ALA A 14 4.38 21.21 1.31
N LEU A 15 4.49 22.27 0.52
CA LEU A 15 5.54 22.66 -0.41
C LEU A 15 5.24 22.46 -1.92
N ALA A 16 4.67 23.48 -2.52
CA ALA A 16 5.08 23.94 -3.86
C ALA A 16 4.48 25.31 -4.15
N THR A 17 5.33 26.34 -4.23
CA THR A 17 5.00 27.67 -4.80
C THR A 17 4.84 27.53 -6.29
N GLY A 18 3.63 27.77 -6.82
CA GLY A 18 3.34 27.66 -8.23
C GLY A 18 3.75 28.89 -9.04
N ALA A 19 4.29 28.64 -10.23
CA ALA A 19 4.29 29.59 -11.33
C ALA A 19 3.41 29.01 -12.45
N ALA A 20 2.37 29.74 -12.84
CA ALA A 20 1.50 29.36 -13.94
C ALA A 20 2.21 29.53 -15.29
N SER A 21 2.30 28.46 -16.08
CA SER A 21 2.74 28.45 -17.46
C SER A 21 1.67 27.84 -18.34
N CYS A 22 1.37 28.48 -19.45
CA CYS A 22 0.39 28.07 -20.46
C CYS A 22 0.74 26.67 -21.02
N ALA A 23 -0.14 25.71 -20.87
CA ALA A 23 0.03 24.36 -21.39
C ALA A 23 -0.22 24.35 -22.91
N SER A 24 0.82 24.05 -23.68
CA SER A 24 0.69 23.51 -25.03
C SER A 24 0.39 22.00 -24.94
N ALA A 25 -0.44 21.49 -25.85
CA ALA A 25 -0.80 20.07 -25.90
C ALA A 25 0.43 19.15 -25.78
N PRO A 26 0.35 18.05 -25.04
CA PRO A 26 1.49 17.18 -24.82
C PRO A 26 1.95 16.59 -26.14
N LYS A 27 3.19 16.89 -26.56
CA LYS A 27 3.87 16.14 -27.58
C LYS A 27 4.13 14.76 -27.00
N MET A 28 3.57 13.72 -27.61
CA MET A 28 3.94 12.33 -27.32
C MET A 28 5.46 12.19 -27.43
N THR A 29 6.13 12.13 -26.30
CA THR A 29 7.55 11.77 -26.26
C THR A 29 7.67 10.29 -26.62
N PRO A 30 8.57 9.89 -27.52
CA PRO A 30 8.77 8.47 -27.78
C PRO A 30 9.19 7.79 -26.48
N TYR A 31 8.63 6.60 -26.23
CA TYR A 31 8.98 5.74 -25.12
C TYR A 31 10.50 5.53 -25.07
N VAL A 32 11.14 6.11 -24.08
CA VAL A 32 12.54 5.80 -23.75
C VAL A 32 12.50 4.88 -22.54
N SER A 33 12.73 3.60 -22.78
CA SER A 33 12.86 2.62 -21.69
C SER A 33 14.08 3.01 -20.85
N VAL A 34 13.88 3.29 -19.57
CA VAL A 34 14.94 3.60 -18.59
C VAL A 34 15.94 2.44 -18.48
N SER A 35 15.58 1.26 -18.96
CA SER A 35 16.36 0.03 -18.91
C SER A 35 17.31 -0.18 -20.10
N GLU A 36 17.25 0.63 -21.13
CA GLU A 36 18.03 0.37 -22.35
C GLU A 36 19.54 0.61 -22.21
N SER A 37 20.01 1.18 -21.12
CA SER A 37 21.41 1.63 -21.01
C SER A 37 22.31 0.87 -20.04
N ALA A 38 21.82 0.02 -19.12
CA ALA A 38 22.69 -0.50 -18.06
C ALA A 38 22.50 -1.97 -17.63
N GLY A 39 21.40 -2.65 -17.95
CA GLY A 39 21.02 -3.89 -17.24
C GLY A 39 21.02 -5.18 -18.06
N GLY A 40 21.45 -5.20 -19.33
CA GLY A 40 21.38 -6.42 -20.15
C GLY A 40 19.94 -6.87 -20.46
N VAL A 41 19.79 -8.14 -20.86
CA VAL A 41 18.51 -8.71 -21.32
C VAL A 41 17.42 -8.75 -20.25
N PHE A 42 17.78 -8.76 -18.96
CA PHE A 42 16.85 -8.84 -17.82
C PHE A 42 17.01 -7.64 -16.87
N ALA A 43 17.00 -6.43 -17.42
CA ALA A 43 17.29 -5.18 -16.70
C ALA A 43 16.34 -4.87 -15.51
N HIS A 44 15.22 -5.55 -15.42
CA HIS A 44 14.24 -5.38 -14.33
C HIS A 44 14.23 -6.55 -13.35
N GLY A 45 15.24 -7.43 -13.42
CA GLY A 45 15.35 -8.57 -12.51
C GLY A 45 14.26 -9.63 -12.69
N VAL A 46 13.98 -10.31 -11.60
CA VAL A 46 12.96 -11.35 -11.50
C VAL A 46 12.09 -11.13 -10.27
N ALA A 47 10.87 -11.66 -10.27
CA ALA A 47 9.97 -11.57 -9.13
C ALA A 47 9.11 -12.83 -9.04
N SER A 48 8.60 -13.15 -7.84
CA SER A 48 7.57 -14.16 -7.64
C SER A 48 6.47 -13.64 -6.72
N GLY A 49 5.29 -14.24 -6.81
CA GLY A 49 4.18 -13.84 -5.93
C GLY A 49 2.94 -14.69 -6.06
N ASP A 50 1.93 -14.31 -5.31
CA ASP A 50 0.67 -15.03 -5.16
C ASP A 50 0.90 -16.54 -4.98
N PRO A 51 1.69 -16.97 -3.98
CA PRO A 51 1.93 -18.39 -3.72
C PRO A 51 0.66 -19.10 -3.31
N ASP A 52 0.56 -20.37 -3.70
CA ASP A 52 -0.44 -21.32 -3.25
C ASP A 52 0.29 -22.58 -2.78
N ALA A 53 -0.41 -23.56 -2.22
CA ALA A 53 0.20 -24.80 -1.77
C ALA A 53 0.91 -25.59 -2.90
N ALA A 54 0.42 -25.48 -4.12
CA ALA A 54 0.96 -26.22 -5.27
C ALA A 54 1.35 -25.35 -6.46
N SER A 55 1.38 -24.03 -6.28
CA SER A 55 1.64 -23.12 -7.41
C SER A 55 2.15 -21.75 -6.94
N VAL A 56 2.88 -21.05 -7.83
CA VAL A 56 3.36 -19.68 -7.62
C VAL A 56 3.52 -18.97 -8.95
N VAL A 57 3.30 -17.67 -8.98
CA VAL A 57 3.63 -16.84 -10.14
C VAL A 57 5.11 -16.49 -10.12
N ILE A 58 5.81 -16.70 -11.25
CA ILE A 58 7.15 -16.13 -11.49
C ILE A 58 7.09 -15.12 -12.62
N TRP A 59 7.92 -14.09 -12.52
CA TRP A 59 7.90 -12.94 -13.42
C TRP A 59 9.30 -12.49 -13.81
N THR A 60 9.42 -11.97 -15.03
CA THR A 60 10.55 -11.16 -15.51
C THR A 60 10.10 -10.26 -16.66
N ARG A 61 11.03 -9.42 -17.18
CA ARG A 61 10.84 -8.65 -18.41
C ARG A 61 12.07 -8.76 -19.30
N VAL A 62 11.84 -9.00 -20.58
CA VAL A 62 12.91 -9.01 -21.59
C VAL A 62 13.19 -7.57 -22.04
N SER A 63 14.42 -7.10 -21.82
CA SER A 63 14.92 -5.82 -22.29
C SER A 63 15.70 -6.04 -23.59
N LEU A 64 15.24 -5.43 -24.68
CA LEU A 64 15.92 -5.53 -25.97
C LEU A 64 16.98 -4.44 -26.10
N PRO A 65 18.14 -4.73 -26.72
CA PRO A 65 19.18 -3.72 -26.96
C PRO A 65 18.65 -2.53 -27.75
N VAL A 66 19.16 -1.34 -27.42
CA VAL A 66 18.85 -0.11 -28.17
C VAL A 66 19.20 -0.27 -29.63
N GLY A 67 18.28 0.09 -30.53
CA GLY A 67 18.50 0.00 -31.98
C GLY A 67 18.38 -1.41 -32.56
N ALA A 68 18.16 -2.44 -31.75
CA ALA A 68 17.90 -3.78 -32.27
C ALA A 68 16.58 -3.81 -33.04
N ARG A 69 16.54 -4.55 -34.17
CA ARG A 69 15.28 -4.84 -34.86
C ARG A 69 14.39 -5.64 -33.90
N ARG A 70 13.32 -5.03 -33.42
CA ARG A 70 12.39 -5.69 -32.49
C ARG A 70 11.69 -6.84 -33.22
N PRO A 71 11.83 -8.09 -32.78
CA PRO A 71 10.99 -9.18 -33.27
C PRO A 71 9.55 -8.94 -32.86
N MET A 72 8.59 -9.63 -33.48
CA MET A 72 7.20 -9.57 -33.00
C MET A 72 7.04 -10.20 -31.61
N THR A 73 7.77 -11.30 -31.38
CA THR A 73 7.81 -12.04 -30.11
C THR A 73 9.22 -12.57 -29.84
N ALA A 74 9.52 -12.85 -28.58
CA ALA A 74 10.73 -13.53 -28.14
C ALA A 74 10.36 -14.77 -27.31
N PRO A 75 10.97 -15.95 -27.60
CA PRO A 75 10.84 -17.10 -26.73
C PRO A 75 11.68 -16.89 -25.46
N VAL A 76 11.09 -17.20 -24.32
CA VAL A 76 11.74 -17.14 -23.01
C VAL A 76 11.60 -18.49 -22.34
N ILE A 77 12.72 -19.10 -22.01
CA ILE A 77 12.75 -20.35 -21.24
C ILE A 77 12.75 -20.01 -19.77
N TRP A 78 11.92 -20.68 -18.98
CA TRP A 78 11.97 -20.67 -17.53
C TRP A 78 12.45 -22.02 -16.99
N GLU A 79 13.17 -21.99 -15.88
CA GLU A 79 13.72 -23.17 -15.21
C GLU A 79 13.46 -23.03 -13.69
N THR A 80 13.15 -24.15 -13.02
CA THR A 80 12.99 -24.24 -11.56
C THR A 80 13.80 -25.39 -11.00
N ALA A 81 14.34 -25.21 -9.79
CA ALA A 81 15.13 -26.21 -9.06
C ALA A 81 14.91 -26.11 -7.55
N LEU A 82 15.34 -27.12 -6.79
CA LEU A 82 15.38 -27.06 -5.32
C LEU A 82 16.68 -26.45 -4.78
N ASP A 83 17.64 -26.18 -5.62
CA ASP A 83 18.91 -25.58 -5.26
C ASP A 83 19.28 -24.43 -6.20
N GLU A 84 20.03 -23.45 -5.69
CA GLU A 84 20.43 -22.26 -6.41
C GLU A 84 21.38 -22.55 -7.60
N ALA A 85 22.11 -23.66 -7.54
CA ALA A 85 23.00 -24.09 -8.61
C ALA A 85 22.27 -24.83 -9.75
N PHE A 86 20.97 -25.09 -9.60
CA PHE A 86 20.12 -25.81 -10.56
C PHE A 86 20.63 -27.23 -10.85
N THR A 87 21.12 -27.92 -9.82
CA THR A 87 21.53 -29.34 -9.93
C THR A 87 20.34 -30.28 -9.72
N ASP A 88 19.34 -29.89 -8.89
CA ASP A 88 18.08 -30.60 -8.68
C ASP A 88 16.94 -29.87 -9.42
N MET A 89 16.92 -30.03 -10.74
CA MET A 89 15.90 -29.43 -11.61
C MET A 89 14.51 -30.02 -11.35
N ARG A 90 13.50 -29.15 -11.23
CA ARG A 90 12.10 -29.54 -10.98
C ARG A 90 11.16 -29.21 -12.13
N GLY A 91 11.44 -28.17 -12.88
CA GLY A 91 10.62 -27.77 -14.00
C GLY A 91 11.36 -26.96 -15.05
N LYS A 92 10.83 -27.00 -16.26
CA LYS A 92 11.31 -26.20 -17.40
C LYS A 92 10.19 -26.03 -18.40
N GLY A 93 10.10 -24.86 -19.01
CA GLY A 93 9.17 -24.61 -20.09
C GLY A 93 9.57 -23.40 -20.91
N GLU A 94 8.76 -23.09 -21.90
CA GLU A 94 8.95 -21.96 -22.79
C GLU A 94 7.65 -21.14 -22.87
N VAL A 95 7.79 -19.83 -22.92
CA VAL A 95 6.71 -18.87 -23.12
C VAL A 95 7.11 -17.80 -24.11
N LEU A 96 6.18 -17.32 -24.91
CA LEU A 96 6.42 -16.21 -25.84
C LEU A 96 6.00 -14.89 -25.18
N THR A 97 6.86 -13.88 -25.28
CA THR A 97 6.54 -12.51 -24.90
C THR A 97 6.73 -11.54 -26.06
N GLY A 98 6.15 -10.36 -25.99
CA GLY A 98 6.22 -9.36 -27.05
C GLY A 98 5.71 -7.99 -26.61
N ALA A 99 5.69 -7.04 -27.57
CA ALA A 99 5.34 -5.64 -27.31
C ALA A 99 3.89 -5.45 -26.75
N SER A 100 2.97 -6.36 -27.05
CA SER A 100 1.58 -6.28 -26.56
C SER A 100 1.49 -6.34 -25.04
N ARG A 101 2.45 -7.01 -24.38
CA ARG A 101 2.58 -7.09 -22.91
C ARG A 101 3.85 -6.41 -22.40
N ASP A 102 4.33 -5.41 -23.08
CA ASP A 102 5.58 -4.68 -22.74
C ASP A 102 6.79 -5.60 -22.48
N TRP A 103 6.87 -6.73 -23.20
CA TRP A 103 7.93 -7.74 -23.05
C TRP A 103 8.00 -8.40 -21.66
N THR A 104 6.99 -8.24 -20.83
CA THR A 104 6.90 -8.95 -19.56
C THR A 104 6.58 -10.42 -19.77
N VAL A 105 7.10 -11.24 -18.88
CA VAL A 105 6.87 -12.69 -18.80
C VAL A 105 6.27 -13.01 -17.46
N LYS A 106 5.13 -13.67 -17.46
CA LYS A 106 4.46 -14.15 -16.27
C LYS A 106 4.10 -15.61 -16.49
N VAL A 107 4.57 -16.47 -15.60
CA VAL A 107 4.32 -17.92 -15.65
C VAL A 107 3.71 -18.35 -14.32
N LEU A 108 2.57 -18.99 -14.37
CA LEU A 108 2.03 -19.71 -13.24
C LEU A 108 2.66 -21.12 -13.22
N LEU A 109 3.58 -21.33 -12.29
CA LEU A 109 4.10 -22.65 -11.99
C LEU A 109 3.01 -23.47 -11.27
N SER A 110 2.87 -24.74 -11.61
CA SER A 110 1.93 -25.68 -11.00
C SER A 110 2.63 -26.99 -10.62
N ASP A 111 1.90 -27.86 -9.94
CA ASP A 111 2.39 -29.18 -9.53
C ASP A 111 3.63 -29.11 -8.62
N MET A 112 3.70 -28.07 -7.80
CA MET A 112 4.77 -27.85 -6.82
C MET A 112 4.45 -28.54 -5.49
N GLU A 113 5.49 -28.90 -4.73
CA GLU A 113 5.33 -29.47 -3.38
C GLU A 113 4.98 -28.35 -2.38
N PRO A 114 4.04 -28.57 -1.44
CA PRO A 114 3.68 -27.58 -0.42
C PRO A 114 4.83 -27.24 0.53
N GLY A 115 4.86 -26.00 1.04
CA GLY A 115 5.81 -25.54 2.05
C GLY A 115 7.27 -25.56 1.59
N THR A 116 7.51 -25.61 0.28
CA THR A 116 8.82 -25.92 -0.30
C THR A 116 9.43 -24.66 -0.94
N THR A 117 10.71 -24.45 -0.68
CA THR A 117 11.50 -23.39 -1.32
C THR A 117 11.99 -23.87 -2.69
N TYR A 118 11.79 -23.02 -3.68
CA TYR A 118 12.26 -23.21 -5.05
C TYR A 118 13.13 -22.05 -5.48
N TYR A 119 14.08 -22.34 -6.38
CA TYR A 119 14.86 -21.35 -7.14
C TYR A 119 14.37 -21.36 -8.58
N TYR A 120 14.33 -20.19 -9.20
CA TYR A 120 13.88 -20.03 -10.57
C TYR A 120 14.76 -19.05 -11.34
N ARG A 121 14.84 -19.20 -12.65
CA ARG A 121 15.50 -18.27 -13.55
C ARG A 121 14.87 -18.31 -14.94
N PHE A 122 15.18 -17.29 -15.71
CA PHE A 122 14.76 -17.20 -17.11
C PHE A 122 15.97 -17.15 -18.04
N ARG A 123 15.75 -17.52 -19.30
CA ARG A 123 16.80 -17.51 -20.31
C ARG A 123 16.22 -17.05 -21.66
N VAL A 124 16.95 -16.16 -22.35
CA VAL A 124 16.72 -15.74 -23.74
C VAL A 124 18.03 -15.93 -24.52
N GLY A 125 18.03 -16.81 -25.51
CA GLY A 125 19.28 -17.23 -26.14
C GLY A 125 20.26 -17.80 -25.12
N ASP A 126 21.44 -17.21 -25.00
CA ASP A 126 22.48 -17.59 -24.02
C ASP A 126 22.47 -16.72 -22.75
N ALA A 127 21.64 -15.70 -22.71
CA ALA A 127 21.57 -14.80 -21.56
C ALA A 127 20.60 -15.37 -20.47
N TYR A 128 21.11 -15.48 -19.24
CA TYR A 128 20.34 -15.85 -18.06
C TYR A 128 19.95 -14.61 -17.24
N SER A 129 18.78 -14.68 -16.62
CA SER A 129 18.37 -13.73 -15.58
C SER A 129 19.15 -13.95 -14.28
N PRO A 130 19.07 -13.01 -13.31
CA PRO A 130 19.35 -13.35 -11.92
C PRO A 130 18.53 -14.57 -11.49
N VAL A 131 19.02 -15.27 -10.46
CA VAL A 131 18.27 -16.36 -9.80
C VAL A 131 17.29 -15.73 -8.81
N GLY A 132 16.03 -16.14 -8.90
CA GLY A 132 15.02 -15.82 -7.92
C GLY A 132 14.77 -16.99 -6.97
N ARG A 133 14.38 -16.69 -5.73
CA ARG A 133 13.92 -17.63 -4.72
C ARG A 133 12.43 -17.41 -4.47
N THR A 134 11.68 -18.51 -4.35
CA THR A 134 10.25 -18.46 -4.02
C THR A 134 9.89 -19.59 -3.05
N LYS A 135 8.69 -19.53 -2.47
CA LYS A 135 8.21 -20.57 -1.54
C LYS A 135 6.72 -20.79 -1.77
N THR A 136 6.31 -22.06 -1.82
CA THR A 136 4.89 -22.44 -1.82
C THR A 136 4.32 -22.37 -0.40
N LEU A 137 2.99 -22.22 -0.28
CA LEU A 137 2.33 -22.21 1.01
C LEU A 137 2.35 -23.61 1.64
N PRO A 138 2.52 -23.71 2.95
CA PRO A 138 2.48 -24.99 3.67
C PRO A 138 1.05 -25.53 3.78
N VAL A 139 0.91 -26.83 3.95
CA VAL A 139 -0.33 -27.52 4.30
C VAL A 139 -0.14 -28.34 5.57
N GLY A 140 -1.23 -28.62 6.31
CA GLY A 140 -1.17 -29.34 7.58
C GLY A 140 -0.67 -28.47 8.72
N ALA A 141 0.08 -29.06 9.66
CA ALA A 141 0.58 -28.36 10.84
C ALA A 141 1.68 -27.36 10.47
N VAL A 142 1.53 -26.12 10.93
CA VAL A 142 2.47 -25.01 10.70
C VAL A 142 2.80 -24.36 12.03
N GLU A 143 4.06 -24.39 12.44
CA GLU A 143 4.48 -23.83 13.73
C GLU A 143 4.43 -22.30 13.75
N ARG A 144 4.83 -21.65 12.63
CA ARG A 144 4.89 -20.20 12.49
C ARG A 144 4.77 -19.75 11.05
N ALA A 145 4.35 -18.50 10.86
CA ALA A 145 4.46 -17.78 9.60
C ALA A 145 5.02 -16.37 9.85
N ARG A 146 5.95 -15.92 9.00
CA ARG A 146 6.63 -14.64 9.17
C ARG A 146 6.58 -13.79 7.91
N PHE A 147 6.18 -12.54 8.07
CA PHE A 147 5.95 -11.59 7.00
C PHE A 147 6.73 -10.29 7.20
N ALA A 148 7.23 -9.72 6.12
CA ALA A 148 7.54 -8.29 6.08
C ALA A 148 6.36 -7.56 5.44
N VAL A 149 5.73 -6.62 6.17
CA VAL A 149 4.62 -5.82 5.67
C VAL A 149 5.12 -4.44 5.29
N VAL A 150 4.85 -4.00 4.06
CA VAL A 150 5.32 -2.73 3.49
C VAL A 150 4.22 -2.03 2.69
N SER A 151 4.35 -0.72 2.49
CA SER A 151 3.52 0.10 1.59
C SER A 151 4.26 1.37 1.13
N CYS A 152 3.69 2.09 0.19
CA CYS A 152 3.97 3.50 -0.09
C CYS A 152 5.43 3.78 -0.47
N SER A 153 5.87 3.22 -1.62
CA SER A 153 7.25 3.33 -2.10
C SER A 153 7.42 4.47 -3.12
N ASN A 154 7.23 5.73 -2.69
CA ASN A 154 7.34 6.88 -3.60
C ASN A 154 8.80 7.16 -3.98
N TYR A 155 9.17 6.81 -5.21
CA TYR A 155 10.53 6.81 -5.74
C TYR A 155 11.31 8.13 -5.57
N PRO A 156 10.74 9.33 -5.78
CA PRO A 156 11.45 10.59 -5.63
C PRO A 156 11.92 10.93 -4.22
N PHE A 157 11.23 10.45 -3.19
CA PHE A 157 11.55 10.86 -1.83
C PHE A 157 12.81 10.22 -1.25
N GLY A 158 13.25 9.07 -1.78
CA GLY A 158 14.44 8.43 -1.23
C GLY A 158 14.80 7.10 -1.88
N PHE A 159 15.87 6.52 -1.36
CA PHE A 159 16.31 5.18 -1.73
C PHE A 159 15.47 4.12 -1.01
N PHE A 160 15.23 2.99 -1.68
CA PHE A 160 14.43 1.89 -1.13
C PHE A 160 15.21 1.04 -0.11
N ASN A 161 15.79 1.70 0.91
CA ASN A 161 16.57 1.08 1.96
C ASN A 161 15.78 0.01 2.72
N VAL A 162 14.48 0.20 2.88
CA VAL A 162 13.56 -0.78 3.47
C VAL A 162 13.53 -2.07 2.66
N TYR A 163 13.45 -1.99 1.34
CA TYR A 163 13.51 -3.17 0.46
C TYR A 163 14.89 -3.85 0.49
N ASP A 164 15.97 -3.07 0.55
CA ASP A 164 17.32 -3.61 0.71
C ASP A 164 17.46 -4.38 2.02
N MET A 165 16.92 -3.86 3.13
CA MET A 165 16.93 -4.54 4.43
C MET A 165 16.14 -5.86 4.38
N ILE A 166 14.95 -5.86 3.79
CA ILE A 166 14.12 -7.07 3.62
C ILE A 166 14.85 -8.10 2.75
N SER A 167 15.54 -7.67 1.68
CA SER A 167 16.26 -8.57 0.78
C SER A 167 17.36 -9.41 1.45
N ARG A 168 17.86 -8.95 2.61
CA ARG A 168 18.91 -9.63 3.40
C ARG A 168 18.35 -10.67 4.37
N ARG A 169 17.03 -10.80 4.46
CA ARG A 169 16.34 -11.78 5.32
C ARG A 169 16.23 -13.12 4.61
N ASP A 170 16.35 -14.22 5.36
CA ASP A 170 16.17 -15.58 4.85
C ASP A 170 14.94 -16.28 5.45
N ASP A 171 14.38 -15.72 6.50
CA ASP A 171 13.39 -16.30 7.40
C ASP A 171 11.94 -15.86 7.13
N LEU A 172 11.72 -15.07 6.10
CA LEU A 172 10.37 -14.62 5.70
C LEU A 172 9.69 -15.63 4.79
N ASP A 173 8.39 -15.85 5.01
CA ASP A 173 7.52 -16.65 4.15
C ASP A 173 7.04 -15.85 2.93
N ALA A 174 6.73 -14.58 3.13
CA ALA A 174 6.36 -13.66 2.05
C ALA A 174 6.57 -12.19 2.45
N VAL A 175 6.61 -11.31 1.46
CA VAL A 175 6.43 -9.86 1.63
C VAL A 175 4.98 -9.53 1.31
N ILE A 176 4.27 -8.86 2.24
CA ILE A 176 2.93 -8.32 2.01
C ILE A 176 3.09 -6.85 1.66
N HIS A 177 2.71 -6.48 0.43
CA HIS A 177 2.75 -5.10 -0.04
C HIS A 177 1.32 -4.54 -0.14
N LEU A 178 1.03 -3.53 0.66
CA LEU A 178 -0.32 -3.00 0.88
C LEU A 178 -0.73 -1.88 -0.09
N GLY A 179 -0.03 -1.76 -1.22
CA GLY A 179 -0.34 -0.76 -2.23
C GLY A 179 0.63 0.42 -2.23
N ASP A 180 0.39 1.37 -3.13
CA ASP A 180 1.30 2.48 -3.43
C ASP A 180 2.69 1.98 -3.82
N TYR A 181 2.72 0.90 -4.58
CA TYR A 181 3.97 0.40 -5.14
C TYR A 181 4.58 1.39 -6.13
N ILE A 182 3.75 2.11 -6.89
CA ILE A 182 4.12 3.25 -7.75
C ILE A 182 3.28 4.47 -7.38
N TYR A 183 3.68 5.66 -7.87
CA TYR A 183 2.94 6.91 -7.74
C TYR A 183 2.76 7.56 -9.10
N GLU A 184 1.59 8.13 -9.40
CA GLU A 184 1.24 8.66 -10.71
C GLU A 184 1.82 10.03 -11.01
N TYR A 185 2.26 10.80 -10.03
CA TYR A 185 2.70 12.19 -10.18
C TYR A 185 3.86 12.38 -11.17
N GLY A 186 3.88 13.53 -11.83
CA GLY A 186 5.00 14.00 -12.63
C GLY A 186 6.14 14.57 -11.79
N ARG A 187 7.22 15.00 -12.44
CA ARG A 187 8.40 15.59 -11.78
C ARG A 187 8.09 16.87 -11.01
N ASP A 188 7.09 17.65 -11.47
CA ASP A 188 6.68 18.89 -10.83
C ASP A 188 5.59 18.67 -9.75
N GLY A 189 5.20 17.41 -9.51
CA GLY A 189 4.19 17.02 -8.53
C GLY A 189 4.78 16.63 -7.18
N TYR A 190 4.01 15.81 -6.46
CA TYR A 190 4.37 15.31 -5.13
C TYR A 190 5.70 14.55 -5.13
N GLY A 191 6.67 15.03 -4.36
CA GLY A 191 8.04 14.51 -4.29
C GLY A 191 9.01 15.12 -5.30
N GLY A 192 8.58 16.00 -6.22
CA GLY A 192 9.43 16.50 -7.29
C GLY A 192 10.69 17.20 -6.82
N ALA A 193 10.60 18.05 -5.79
CA ALA A 193 11.76 18.75 -5.22
C ALA A 193 12.78 17.77 -4.60
N ALA A 194 12.31 16.76 -3.86
CA ALA A 194 13.16 15.73 -3.30
C ALA A 194 13.82 14.89 -4.42
N GLY A 195 13.04 14.53 -5.44
CA GLY A 195 13.53 13.79 -6.61
C GLY A 195 14.63 14.53 -7.37
N ALA A 196 14.48 15.82 -7.56
CA ALA A 196 15.52 16.65 -8.19
C ALA A 196 16.80 16.72 -7.34
N ALA A 197 16.67 16.85 -6.00
CA ALA A 197 17.80 16.90 -5.09
C ALA A 197 18.58 15.57 -5.02
N LEU A 198 17.86 14.44 -5.10
CA LEU A 198 18.44 13.09 -5.00
C LEU A 198 18.80 12.46 -6.36
N GLY A 199 18.46 13.12 -7.48
CA GLY A 199 18.58 12.54 -8.82
C GLY A 199 17.62 11.35 -9.04
N ARG A 200 16.45 11.38 -8.39
CA ARG A 200 15.41 10.34 -8.43
C ARG A 200 14.09 10.88 -8.99
N GLU A 201 14.17 11.69 -10.02
CA GLU A 201 12.97 12.25 -10.67
C GLU A 201 12.12 11.17 -11.34
N HIS A 202 10.80 11.34 -11.27
CA HIS A 202 9.84 10.45 -11.94
C HIS A 202 10.00 10.37 -13.46
N GLN A 203 9.81 9.18 -14.01
CA GLN A 203 9.67 8.90 -15.43
C GLN A 203 8.28 8.25 -15.69
N PRO A 204 7.49 8.73 -16.66
CA PRO A 204 7.75 9.95 -17.47
C PRO A 204 7.74 11.21 -16.59
N ALA A 205 8.18 12.33 -17.16
CA ALA A 205 8.25 13.60 -16.44
C ALA A 205 6.88 14.21 -16.11
N HIS A 206 5.85 13.85 -16.87
CA HIS A 206 4.46 14.24 -16.64
C HIS A 206 3.73 13.21 -15.79
N GLU A 207 2.55 13.56 -15.32
CA GLU A 207 1.65 12.66 -14.63
C GLU A 207 1.24 11.48 -15.53
N VAL A 208 1.16 10.26 -14.96
CA VAL A 208 0.84 9.09 -15.76
C VAL A 208 -0.66 8.95 -15.98
N VAL A 209 -1.06 8.83 -17.23
CA VAL A 209 -2.46 8.70 -17.67
C VAL A 209 -2.63 7.54 -18.65
N SER A 210 -1.68 7.39 -19.58
CA SER A 210 -1.74 6.36 -20.62
C SER A 210 -1.09 5.04 -20.19
N LEU A 211 -1.43 3.96 -20.89
CA LEU A 211 -0.78 2.64 -20.67
C LEU A 211 0.75 2.72 -20.80
N THR A 212 1.26 3.50 -21.76
CA THR A 212 2.69 3.71 -21.92
C THR A 212 3.32 4.40 -20.71
N ASP A 213 2.62 5.35 -20.12
CA ASP A 213 3.10 6.07 -18.94
C ASP A 213 3.16 5.15 -17.73
N TYR A 214 2.09 4.37 -17.46
CA TYR A 214 2.07 3.39 -16.37
C TYR A 214 3.17 2.34 -16.54
N ARG A 215 3.36 1.80 -17.74
CA ARG A 215 4.45 0.85 -18.04
C ARG A 215 5.83 1.47 -17.78
N THR A 216 6.02 2.72 -18.17
CA THR A 216 7.27 3.47 -17.92
C THR A 216 7.52 3.65 -16.42
N ARG A 217 6.47 3.99 -15.66
CA ARG A 217 6.56 4.16 -14.22
C ARG A 217 6.89 2.84 -13.51
N HIS A 218 6.21 1.75 -13.84
CA HIS A 218 6.55 0.42 -13.33
C HIS A 218 7.98 0.00 -13.66
N ALA A 219 8.43 0.28 -14.91
CA ALA A 219 9.80 -0.01 -15.32
C ALA A 219 10.83 0.74 -14.47
N GLN A 220 10.59 2.00 -14.15
CA GLN A 220 11.47 2.79 -13.30
C GLN A 220 11.61 2.17 -11.90
N TYR A 221 10.51 1.80 -11.25
CA TYR A 221 10.51 1.23 -9.91
C TYR A 221 11.15 -0.17 -9.87
N LYS A 222 10.88 -1.00 -10.89
CA LYS A 222 11.51 -2.33 -11.04
C LYS A 222 12.98 -2.28 -11.42
N ALA A 223 13.48 -1.14 -11.92
CA ALA A 223 14.90 -0.96 -12.21
C ALA A 223 15.73 -0.59 -10.97
N ASP A 224 15.11 -0.22 -9.83
CA ASP A 224 15.85 0.07 -8.60
C ASP A 224 16.48 -1.22 -8.03
N PRO A 225 17.80 -1.22 -7.71
CA PRO A 225 18.50 -2.42 -7.26
C PRO A 225 17.93 -3.05 -6.00
N ALA A 226 17.47 -2.24 -5.04
CA ALA A 226 16.87 -2.74 -3.79
C ALA A 226 15.50 -3.40 -4.04
N SER A 227 14.69 -2.80 -4.93
CA SER A 227 13.44 -3.41 -5.41
C SER A 227 13.71 -4.77 -6.06
N GLN A 228 14.70 -4.86 -6.96
CA GLN A 228 15.08 -6.12 -7.61
C GLN A 228 15.54 -7.18 -6.61
N ALA A 229 16.38 -6.80 -5.64
CA ALA A 229 16.90 -7.73 -4.63
C ALA A 229 15.77 -8.32 -3.76
N MET A 230 14.84 -7.48 -3.28
CA MET A 230 13.68 -7.94 -2.51
C MET A 230 12.79 -8.88 -3.33
N HIS A 231 12.45 -8.50 -4.56
CA HIS A 231 11.62 -9.32 -5.45
C HIS A 231 12.26 -10.66 -5.83
N ALA A 232 13.58 -10.69 -6.02
CA ALA A 232 14.29 -11.92 -6.29
C ALA A 232 14.33 -12.86 -5.08
N LYS A 233 14.29 -12.31 -3.87
CA LYS A 233 14.48 -13.06 -2.62
C LYS A 233 13.20 -13.67 -2.05
N HIS A 234 12.06 -12.98 -2.20
CA HIS A 234 10.82 -13.34 -1.52
C HIS A 234 9.60 -13.35 -2.46
N PRO A 235 8.69 -14.31 -2.31
CA PRO A 235 7.38 -14.21 -2.95
C PRO A 235 6.59 -13.05 -2.33
N MET A 236 5.83 -12.35 -3.17
CA MET A 236 5.04 -11.18 -2.76
C MET A 236 3.55 -11.51 -2.77
N ILE A 237 2.84 -11.09 -1.73
CA ILE A 237 1.38 -10.93 -1.70
C ILE A 237 1.12 -9.43 -1.82
N ALA A 238 0.79 -8.95 -3.01
CA ALA A 238 0.59 -7.53 -3.27
C ALA A 238 -0.88 -7.21 -3.50
N ILE A 239 -1.32 -6.09 -2.97
CA ILE A 239 -2.55 -5.40 -3.34
C ILE A 239 -2.19 -4.03 -3.91
N TRP A 240 -3.09 -3.42 -4.67
CA TRP A 240 -2.94 -2.00 -5.01
C TRP A 240 -3.63 -1.13 -3.98
N ASP A 241 -3.23 0.14 -3.91
CA ASP A 241 -4.02 1.20 -3.32
C ASP A 241 -4.44 2.20 -4.41
N ASP A 242 -4.54 3.46 -4.15
CA ASP A 242 -5.00 4.44 -5.13
C ASP A 242 -3.92 4.86 -6.12
N HIS A 243 -2.67 5.02 -5.70
CA HIS A 243 -1.59 5.52 -6.54
C HIS A 243 -1.16 4.58 -7.68
N GLU A 244 -1.54 3.31 -7.64
CA GLU A 244 -1.41 2.45 -8.82
C GLU A 244 -2.31 2.90 -9.97
N THR A 245 -3.33 3.70 -9.66
CA THR A 245 -4.18 4.39 -10.64
C THR A 245 -4.04 5.90 -10.54
N SER A 246 -4.56 6.51 -9.47
CA SER A 246 -4.47 7.94 -9.20
C SER A 246 -4.97 8.26 -7.78
N ASN A 247 -4.37 9.25 -7.13
CA ASN A 247 -4.66 9.66 -5.76
C ASN A 247 -6.16 9.71 -5.44
N ASN A 248 -6.52 9.09 -4.31
CA ASN A 248 -7.87 8.95 -3.79
C ASN A 248 -8.87 8.43 -4.84
N SER A 249 -8.51 7.32 -5.50
CA SER A 249 -9.38 6.68 -6.49
C SER A 249 -10.56 5.95 -5.86
N TRP A 250 -11.66 5.94 -6.60
CA TRP A 250 -12.86 5.12 -6.35
C TRP A 250 -13.32 4.48 -7.65
N LYS A 251 -14.37 3.67 -7.63
CA LYS A 251 -14.81 2.90 -8.81
C LYS A 251 -15.02 3.74 -10.07
N ASP A 252 -15.51 4.99 -9.95
CA ASP A 252 -15.95 5.83 -11.06
C ASP A 252 -15.07 7.07 -11.28
N GLY A 253 -13.93 7.21 -10.56
CA GLY A 253 -13.05 8.36 -10.67
C GLY A 253 -11.89 8.37 -9.67
N ALA A 254 -11.19 9.49 -9.61
CA ALA A 254 -10.16 9.75 -8.61
C ALA A 254 -10.11 11.24 -8.29
N GLN A 255 -9.61 11.60 -7.10
CA GLN A 255 -9.40 12.99 -6.73
C GLN A 255 -8.36 13.64 -7.66
N ASN A 256 -7.30 12.92 -7.99
CA ASN A 256 -6.27 13.37 -8.93
C ASN A 256 -6.55 12.91 -10.36
N HIS A 257 -7.79 13.08 -10.83
CA HIS A 257 -8.17 12.88 -12.23
C HIS A 257 -9.03 14.04 -12.72
N GLN A 258 -8.59 14.70 -13.82
CA GLN A 258 -9.24 15.86 -14.41
C GLN A 258 -9.72 15.52 -15.84
N PRO A 259 -10.99 15.12 -16.01
CA PRO A 259 -11.53 14.70 -17.31
C PRO A 259 -11.32 15.70 -18.45
N GLU A 260 -11.30 17.00 -18.15
CA GLU A 260 -11.14 18.07 -19.15
C GLU A 260 -9.78 18.06 -19.83
N THR A 261 -8.75 17.51 -19.18
CA THR A 261 -7.36 17.49 -19.68
C THR A 261 -6.79 16.10 -19.85
N GLU A 262 -7.33 15.12 -19.14
CA GLU A 262 -6.83 13.74 -19.07
C GLU A 262 -7.76 12.73 -19.77
N GLY A 263 -8.96 13.17 -20.18
CA GLY A 263 -9.98 12.33 -20.80
C GLY A 263 -10.81 11.55 -19.78
N ASP A 264 -11.56 10.58 -20.25
CA ASP A 264 -12.44 9.79 -19.40
C ASP A 264 -11.66 8.90 -18.42
N TRP A 265 -12.24 8.67 -17.23
CA TRP A 265 -11.67 7.84 -16.17
C TRP A 265 -11.44 6.38 -16.59
N GLU A 266 -12.42 5.77 -17.24
CA GLU A 266 -12.38 4.34 -17.56
C GLU A 266 -11.19 3.90 -18.43
N PRO A 267 -10.77 4.64 -19.48
CA PRO A 267 -9.52 4.36 -20.18
C PRO A 267 -8.27 4.44 -19.30
N ARG A 268 -8.18 5.43 -18.39
CA ARG A 268 -7.06 5.57 -17.45
C ARG A 268 -7.03 4.40 -16.48
N ARG A 269 -8.15 4.07 -15.83
CA ARG A 269 -8.28 2.92 -14.93
C ARG A 269 -7.86 1.62 -15.60
N ARG A 270 -8.35 1.38 -16.83
CA ARG A 270 -7.98 0.19 -17.61
C ARG A 270 -6.50 0.13 -17.94
N ALA A 271 -5.89 1.25 -18.30
CA ALA A 271 -4.47 1.36 -18.60
C ALA A 271 -3.61 1.03 -17.36
N ALA A 272 -4.00 1.58 -16.21
CA ALA A 272 -3.35 1.33 -14.92
C ALA A 272 -3.42 -0.16 -14.53
N LEU A 273 -4.63 -0.75 -14.56
CA LEU A 273 -4.82 -2.16 -14.23
C LEU A 273 -4.08 -3.09 -15.19
N GLN A 274 -4.08 -2.80 -16.49
CA GLN A 274 -3.32 -3.57 -17.46
C GLN A 274 -1.82 -3.53 -17.16
N ALA A 275 -1.26 -2.35 -16.90
CA ALA A 275 0.16 -2.21 -16.55
C ALA A 275 0.48 -2.93 -15.23
N TYR A 276 -0.37 -2.80 -14.22
CA TYR A 276 -0.20 -3.51 -12.94
C TYR A 276 -0.12 -5.02 -13.14
N TYR A 277 -1.08 -5.60 -13.88
CA TYR A 277 -1.06 -7.04 -14.16
C TYR A 277 0.09 -7.48 -15.07
N GLU A 278 0.60 -6.62 -15.91
CA GLU A 278 1.81 -6.92 -16.70
C GLU A 278 3.07 -6.91 -15.84
N TRP A 279 3.19 -5.97 -14.88
CA TRP A 279 4.42 -5.70 -14.16
C TRP A 279 4.52 -6.30 -12.76
N MET A 280 3.39 -6.68 -12.14
CA MET A 280 3.37 -7.28 -10.81
C MET A 280 3.27 -8.81 -10.89
N PRO A 281 3.97 -9.54 -9.99
CA PRO A 281 3.95 -11.00 -9.97
C PRO A 281 2.69 -11.56 -9.29
N VAL A 282 1.53 -11.12 -9.75
CA VAL A 282 0.23 -11.49 -9.18
C VAL A 282 -0.61 -12.27 -10.16
N ARG A 283 -1.58 -13.05 -9.68
CA ARG A 283 -2.57 -13.74 -10.52
C ARG A 283 -3.58 -12.74 -11.05
N GLU A 284 -3.92 -12.88 -12.32
CA GLU A 284 -4.99 -12.10 -12.92
C GLU A 284 -6.35 -12.67 -12.47
N PRO A 285 -7.30 -11.85 -12.00
CA PRO A 285 -8.60 -12.35 -11.57
C PRO A 285 -9.41 -12.91 -12.75
N ALA A 286 -10.21 -13.95 -12.48
CA ALA A 286 -11.00 -14.60 -13.52
C ALA A 286 -12.30 -13.86 -13.86
N MET A 287 -12.76 -12.93 -13.02
CA MET A 287 -14.02 -12.21 -13.17
C MET A 287 -13.81 -10.89 -13.91
N ALA A 288 -13.43 -9.85 -13.18
CA ALA A 288 -13.20 -8.51 -13.70
C ALA A 288 -11.85 -8.02 -13.20
N PRO A 289 -11.11 -7.20 -13.96
CA PRO A 289 -9.78 -6.75 -13.57
C PRO A 289 -9.73 -6.09 -12.19
N GLU A 290 -10.78 -5.38 -11.79
CA GLU A 290 -10.90 -4.72 -10.49
C GLU A 290 -11.25 -5.68 -9.33
N ALA A 291 -11.68 -6.92 -9.60
CA ALA A 291 -12.01 -7.91 -8.57
C ALA A 291 -10.75 -8.57 -7.98
N PHE A 292 -9.86 -7.77 -7.43
CA PHE A 292 -8.52 -8.17 -7.00
C PHE A 292 -8.47 -8.51 -5.50
N PHE A 293 -9.43 -9.27 -5.04
CA PHE A 293 -9.44 -9.82 -3.68
C PHE A 293 -9.17 -11.33 -3.70
N ARG A 294 -8.37 -11.83 -2.76
CA ARG A 294 -7.94 -13.23 -2.70
C ARG A 294 -7.48 -13.63 -1.31
N SER A 295 -7.32 -14.92 -1.06
CA SER A 295 -6.88 -15.44 0.23
C SER A 295 -5.76 -16.46 0.07
N PHE A 296 -4.91 -16.56 1.10
CA PHE A 296 -3.73 -17.39 1.15
C PHE A 296 -3.75 -18.17 2.48
N SER A 297 -3.84 -19.49 2.42
CA SER A 297 -3.93 -20.34 3.61
C SER A 297 -2.57 -20.90 4.00
N PHE A 298 -2.15 -20.68 5.23
CA PHE A 298 -0.92 -21.20 5.82
C PHE A 298 -1.25 -22.36 6.75
N GLY A 299 -1.48 -23.53 6.18
CA GLY A 299 -1.80 -24.77 6.89
C GLY A 299 -2.94 -24.60 7.89
N ASP A 300 -2.71 -25.04 9.14
CA ASP A 300 -3.66 -24.91 10.25
C ASP A 300 -3.46 -23.63 11.09
N LEU A 301 -2.58 -22.71 10.66
CA LEU A 301 -2.20 -21.53 11.44
C LEU A 301 -3.03 -20.30 11.12
N LEU A 302 -3.09 -19.87 9.87
CA LEU A 302 -3.79 -18.63 9.49
C LEU A 302 -4.23 -18.61 8.02
N THR A 303 -5.20 -17.74 7.76
CA THR A 303 -5.52 -17.28 6.41
C THR A 303 -5.20 -15.78 6.29
N VAL A 304 -4.39 -15.43 5.27
CA VAL A 304 -4.22 -14.03 4.83
C VAL A 304 -5.36 -13.72 3.84
N ALA A 305 -6.17 -12.70 4.13
CA ALA A 305 -7.19 -12.20 3.23
C ALA A 305 -6.73 -10.84 2.66
N ALA A 306 -6.43 -10.79 1.37
CA ALA A 306 -6.05 -9.58 0.65
C ALA A 306 -7.30 -8.96 0.06
N ILE A 307 -7.65 -7.74 0.49
CA ILE A 307 -8.88 -7.05 0.08
C ILE A 307 -8.60 -5.94 -0.94
N GLU A 308 -9.66 -5.52 -1.61
CA GLU A 308 -9.67 -4.42 -2.58
C GLU A 308 -10.63 -3.34 -2.08
N THR A 309 -10.11 -2.13 -1.85
CA THR A 309 -10.87 -1.03 -1.25
C THR A 309 -11.01 0.20 -2.14
N ARG A 310 -10.61 0.14 -3.42
CA ARG A 310 -10.55 1.30 -4.30
C ARG A 310 -11.47 1.22 -5.52
N LEU A 311 -11.28 0.23 -6.38
CA LEU A 311 -11.78 0.30 -7.76
C LEU A 311 -13.05 -0.51 -8.02
N MET A 312 -13.35 -1.50 -7.17
CA MET A 312 -14.46 -2.43 -7.44
C MET A 312 -15.83 -1.85 -7.03
N ALA A 313 -15.94 -1.30 -5.83
CA ALA A 313 -17.24 -0.93 -5.25
C ALA A 313 -17.25 0.40 -4.51
N ARG A 314 -16.07 0.92 -4.14
CA ARG A 314 -15.92 2.10 -3.30
C ARG A 314 -16.73 3.28 -3.84
N ALA A 315 -17.57 3.86 -3.01
CA ALA A 315 -18.23 5.15 -3.27
C ALA A 315 -17.18 6.28 -3.20
N ARG A 316 -17.41 7.39 -3.90
CA ARG A 316 -16.56 8.58 -3.76
C ARG A 316 -16.47 8.99 -2.28
N GLN A 317 -15.26 9.24 -1.79
CA GLN A 317 -15.02 9.80 -0.46
C GLN A 317 -15.60 11.20 -0.33
N PHE A 318 -15.88 11.60 0.89
CA PHE A 318 -16.17 12.99 1.21
C PHE A 318 -14.86 13.79 1.26
N GLU A 319 -14.90 15.02 0.77
CA GLU A 319 -13.79 15.97 0.86
C GLU A 319 -14.14 17.05 1.88
N TYR A 320 -13.25 17.36 2.81
CA TYR A 320 -13.48 18.41 3.79
C TYR A 320 -13.70 19.77 3.15
N SER A 321 -13.06 20.06 2.01
CA SER A 321 -13.30 21.26 1.22
C SER A 321 -14.76 21.41 0.77
N ASP A 322 -15.44 20.30 0.53
CA ASP A 322 -16.84 20.28 0.10
C ASP A 322 -17.79 20.30 1.31
N ILE A 323 -17.43 19.62 2.39
CA ILE A 323 -18.28 19.42 3.59
C ILE A 323 -18.26 20.64 4.52
N ILE A 324 -17.09 21.17 4.89
CA ILE A 324 -16.96 22.26 5.87
C ILE A 324 -17.84 23.47 5.52
N PRO A 325 -17.95 23.93 4.26
CA PRO A 325 -18.84 25.02 3.91
C PRO A 325 -20.34 24.75 4.14
N THR A 326 -20.75 23.50 4.27
CA THR A 326 -22.15 23.10 4.49
C THR A 326 -22.51 23.03 5.98
N LEU A 327 -21.51 22.99 6.87
CA LEU A 327 -21.70 22.89 8.32
C LEU A 327 -21.85 24.29 8.95
N GLN A 328 -23.00 24.92 8.75
CA GLN A 328 -23.25 26.31 9.19
C GLN A 328 -23.83 26.39 10.61
N THR A 329 -24.46 25.30 11.08
CA THR A 329 -25.09 25.21 12.40
C THR A 329 -24.66 23.95 13.12
N PRO A 330 -24.79 23.86 14.46
CA PRO A 330 -24.58 22.62 15.20
C PRO A 330 -25.46 21.46 14.70
N GLU A 331 -26.66 21.75 14.22
CA GLU A 331 -27.59 20.77 13.67
C GLU A 331 -27.09 20.21 12.33
N ASP A 332 -26.44 21.03 11.49
CA ASP A 332 -25.81 20.56 10.24
C ASP A 332 -24.65 19.61 10.55
N LEU A 333 -23.84 19.96 11.55
CA LEU A 333 -22.73 19.12 12.00
C LEU A 333 -23.22 17.76 12.54
N GLU A 334 -24.25 17.79 13.39
CA GLU A 334 -24.82 16.57 13.95
C GLU A 334 -25.45 15.69 12.86
N ARG A 335 -26.18 16.30 11.92
CA ARG A 335 -26.75 15.59 10.76
C ARG A 335 -25.65 14.98 9.88
N PHE A 336 -24.56 15.70 9.65
CA PHE A 336 -23.42 15.12 8.91
C PHE A 336 -22.86 13.90 9.63
N LYS A 337 -22.58 14.00 10.92
CA LYS A 337 -22.00 12.91 11.73
C LYS A 337 -22.91 11.67 11.81
N THR A 338 -24.23 11.85 11.91
CA THR A 338 -25.14 10.75 12.24
C THR A 338 -25.90 10.17 11.04
N GLU A 339 -26.15 10.98 10.00
CA GLU A 339 -26.96 10.58 8.85
C GLU A 339 -26.12 10.50 7.56
N ILE A 340 -25.40 11.58 7.20
CA ILE A 340 -24.71 11.67 5.90
C ILE A 340 -23.50 10.75 5.88
N LEU A 341 -22.67 10.79 6.91
CA LEU A 341 -21.48 9.93 7.03
C LEU A 341 -21.88 8.45 7.20
N TRP A 342 -23.00 8.18 7.88
CA TRP A 342 -23.56 6.85 8.15
C TRP A 342 -24.54 6.36 7.07
N ASP A 343 -24.56 6.99 5.91
CA ASP A 343 -25.42 6.53 4.81
C ASP A 343 -25.11 5.06 4.46
N GLN A 344 -26.14 4.21 4.63
CA GLN A 344 -26.07 2.77 4.42
C GLN A 344 -25.80 2.38 2.95
N THR A 345 -25.99 3.28 2.02
CA THR A 345 -25.72 3.03 0.58
C THR A 345 -24.28 3.27 0.18
N ARG A 346 -23.47 3.88 1.05
CA ARG A 346 -22.05 4.09 0.80
C ARG A 346 -21.30 2.77 0.93
N GLU A 347 -20.70 2.35 -0.15
CA GLU A 347 -19.96 1.09 -0.23
C GLU A 347 -18.45 1.30 -0.14
N MET A 348 -17.78 0.27 0.39
CA MET A 348 -16.32 0.11 0.36
C MET A 348 -15.96 -1.16 -0.41
N LEU A 349 -16.38 -2.33 0.07
CA LEU A 349 -16.00 -3.63 -0.49
C LEU A 349 -16.98 -4.17 -1.53
N GLY A 350 -18.27 -3.83 -1.41
CA GLY A 350 -19.35 -4.39 -2.22
C GLY A 350 -19.73 -5.82 -1.83
N ALA A 351 -20.91 -6.25 -2.26
CA ALA A 351 -21.50 -7.54 -1.86
C ALA A 351 -20.64 -8.74 -2.27
N ALA A 352 -20.10 -8.74 -3.49
CA ALA A 352 -19.34 -9.88 -4.02
C ALA A 352 -18.06 -10.16 -3.20
N GLN A 353 -17.37 -9.11 -2.75
CA GLN A 353 -16.19 -9.26 -1.92
C GLN A 353 -16.56 -9.66 -0.48
N LEU A 354 -17.64 -9.08 0.08
CA LEU A 354 -18.14 -9.49 1.40
C LEU A 354 -18.53 -10.98 1.42
N ASP A 355 -19.23 -11.46 0.40
CA ASP A 355 -19.56 -12.88 0.25
C ASP A 355 -18.32 -13.77 0.13
N TYR A 356 -17.28 -13.29 -0.54
CA TYR A 356 -16.01 -14.00 -0.64
C TYR A 356 -15.33 -14.09 0.72
N LEU A 357 -15.26 -12.97 1.46
CA LEU A 357 -14.63 -12.91 2.78
C LEU A 357 -15.38 -13.76 3.80
N ASP A 358 -16.71 -13.76 3.79
CA ASP A 358 -17.52 -14.64 4.64
C ASP A 358 -17.14 -16.11 4.43
N ARG A 359 -17.08 -16.57 3.18
CA ARG A 359 -16.65 -17.94 2.86
C ARG A 359 -15.21 -18.21 3.29
N ALA A 360 -14.28 -17.28 3.04
CA ALA A 360 -12.88 -17.43 3.42
C ALA A 360 -12.72 -17.55 4.95
N PHE A 361 -13.42 -16.69 5.70
CA PHE A 361 -13.38 -16.71 7.17
C PHE A 361 -13.99 -17.99 7.74
N ARG A 362 -15.19 -18.39 7.27
CA ARG A 362 -15.82 -19.66 7.69
C ARG A 362 -14.94 -20.87 7.36
N THR A 363 -14.27 -20.87 6.21
CA THR A 363 -13.35 -21.94 5.81
C THR A 363 -12.15 -22.00 6.77
N SER A 364 -11.54 -20.85 7.04
CA SER A 364 -10.41 -20.70 7.96
C SER A 364 -10.77 -21.16 9.38
N ILE A 365 -11.91 -20.69 9.91
CA ILE A 365 -12.40 -21.04 11.25
C ILE A 365 -12.77 -22.53 11.30
N GLY A 366 -13.45 -23.05 10.27
CA GLY A 366 -13.81 -24.48 10.16
C GLY A 366 -12.59 -25.41 10.05
N ALA A 367 -11.47 -24.90 9.53
CA ALA A 367 -10.19 -25.60 9.51
C ALA A 367 -9.43 -25.54 10.86
N GLY A 368 -9.94 -24.79 11.85
CA GLY A 368 -9.31 -24.63 13.16
C GLY A 368 -8.17 -23.61 13.20
N GLN A 369 -8.00 -22.82 12.16
CA GLN A 369 -6.96 -21.77 12.13
C GLN A 369 -7.25 -20.70 13.20
N PRO A 370 -6.28 -20.39 14.08
CA PRO A 370 -6.48 -19.36 15.11
C PRO A 370 -6.57 -17.93 14.56
N TRP A 371 -5.93 -17.61 13.41
CA TRP A 371 -5.74 -16.23 12.98
C TRP A 371 -6.29 -15.96 11.57
N ARG A 372 -6.81 -14.75 11.35
CA ARG A 372 -7.11 -14.14 10.04
C ARG A 372 -6.32 -12.85 9.95
N LEU A 373 -5.38 -12.78 9.01
CA LEU A 373 -4.60 -11.60 8.70
C LEU A 373 -5.26 -10.88 7.52
N LEU A 374 -5.82 -9.71 7.76
CA LEU A 374 -6.44 -8.88 6.73
C LEU A 374 -5.40 -7.92 6.16
N ALA A 375 -4.96 -8.15 4.92
CA ALA A 375 -4.15 -7.21 4.18
C ALA A 375 -5.07 -6.16 3.55
N ASN A 376 -5.07 -4.98 4.12
CA ASN A 376 -5.95 -3.85 3.83
C ASN A 376 -5.10 -2.63 3.46
N GLN A 377 -5.60 -1.75 2.60
CA GLN A 377 -4.87 -0.59 2.14
C GLN A 377 -4.87 0.52 3.20
N ILE A 378 -6.04 0.91 3.67
CA ILE A 378 -6.36 2.14 4.40
C ILE A 378 -6.68 1.86 5.87
N ILE A 379 -6.46 2.83 6.76
CA ILE A 379 -6.72 2.70 8.21
C ILE A 379 -8.18 2.32 8.47
N MET A 380 -8.35 1.25 9.27
CA MET A 380 -9.66 0.72 9.67
C MET A 380 -10.09 1.21 11.06
N GLY A 381 -9.16 1.54 11.93
CA GLY A 381 -9.40 2.11 13.25
C GLY A 381 -10.18 3.42 13.20
N ARG A 382 -10.83 3.77 14.31
CA ARG A 382 -11.53 5.05 14.45
C ARG A 382 -10.56 6.10 14.94
N VAL A 383 -10.39 7.15 14.15
CA VAL A 383 -9.48 8.25 14.46
C VAL A 383 -10.20 9.59 14.25
N THR A 384 -10.51 10.26 15.33
CA THR A 384 -11.04 11.63 15.32
C THR A 384 -9.88 12.62 15.32
N ALA A 385 -9.98 13.68 14.51
CA ALA A 385 -8.99 14.75 14.54
C ALA A 385 -8.97 15.42 15.93
N PRO A 386 -7.79 15.57 16.56
CA PRO A 386 -7.70 16.27 17.84
C PRO A 386 -7.99 17.76 17.66
N ASP A 387 -8.57 18.40 18.67
CA ASP A 387 -8.78 19.86 18.65
C ASP A 387 -7.44 20.61 18.73
N LEU A 388 -7.07 21.25 17.66
CA LEU A 388 -5.82 22.02 17.53
C LEU A 388 -5.97 23.49 17.96
N THR A 389 -7.18 23.97 18.23
CA THR A 389 -7.44 25.40 18.52
C THR A 389 -6.80 25.89 19.82
N GLU A 390 -6.51 24.98 20.74
CA GLU A 390 -5.82 25.29 22.01
C GLU A 390 -4.28 25.18 21.91
N TYR A 391 -3.77 24.52 20.87
CA TYR A 391 -2.34 24.19 20.72
C TYR A 391 -1.62 24.98 19.63
N VAL A 392 -2.36 25.44 18.62
CA VAL A 392 -1.83 26.21 17.50
C VAL A 392 -2.16 27.69 17.71
N THR A 393 -1.16 28.50 17.99
CA THR A 393 -1.35 29.94 18.25
C THR A 393 -1.68 30.70 16.96
N GLU A 394 -2.23 31.93 17.09
CA GLU A 394 -2.47 32.81 15.94
C GLU A 394 -1.18 33.12 15.16
N GLU A 395 -0.03 33.22 15.85
CA GLU A 395 1.29 33.43 15.24
C GLU A 395 1.71 32.21 14.39
N ASP A 396 1.47 30.98 14.91
CA ASP A 396 1.70 29.75 14.18
C ASP A 396 0.81 29.67 12.92
N ILE A 397 -0.49 30.02 13.07
CA ILE A 397 -1.44 30.02 11.94
C ILE A 397 -0.96 30.99 10.85
N ILE A 398 -0.58 32.22 11.20
CA ILE A 398 -0.05 33.21 10.24
C ILE A 398 1.24 32.70 9.56
N SER A 399 2.08 31.99 10.29
CA SER A 399 3.29 31.40 9.71
C SER A 399 2.98 30.26 8.75
N LEU A 400 2.03 29.40 9.12
CA LEU A 400 1.55 28.28 8.29
C LEU A 400 0.83 28.77 7.03
N GLU A 401 0.03 29.85 7.11
CA GLU A 401 -0.67 30.43 5.96
C GLU A 401 0.28 30.93 4.85
N LYS A 402 1.54 31.24 5.18
CA LYS A 402 2.58 31.58 4.18
C LYS A 402 2.98 30.38 3.30
N GLN A 403 2.79 29.18 3.80
CA GLN A 403 3.14 27.93 3.13
C GLN A 403 1.90 27.15 2.67
N TRP A 404 0.79 27.33 3.37
CA TRP A 404 -0.45 26.60 3.18
C TRP A 404 -1.66 27.52 3.49
N ASP A 405 -2.28 28.04 2.47
CA ASP A 405 -3.39 29.02 2.54
C ASP A 405 -4.63 28.53 3.32
N GLN A 406 -4.78 27.21 3.51
CA GLN A 406 -5.91 26.60 4.23
C GLN A 406 -5.60 26.28 5.70
N ALA A 407 -4.41 26.59 6.21
CA ALA A 407 -4.00 26.26 7.58
C ALA A 407 -5.03 26.73 8.64
N ARG A 408 -5.54 27.93 8.54
CA ARG A 408 -6.56 28.48 9.45
C ARG A 408 -7.88 27.69 9.41
N ALA A 409 -8.31 27.31 8.20
CA ALA A 409 -9.53 26.51 8.05
C ALA A 409 -9.36 25.12 8.64
N PHE A 410 -8.20 24.52 8.45
CA PHE A 410 -7.83 23.22 9.03
C PHE A 410 -7.86 23.27 10.57
N VAL A 411 -7.15 24.21 11.19
CA VAL A 411 -7.13 24.37 12.64
C VAL A 411 -8.56 24.60 13.19
N LYS A 412 -9.37 25.44 12.56
CA LYS A 412 -10.75 25.65 12.97
C LYS A 412 -11.62 24.39 12.83
N SER A 413 -11.43 23.62 11.77
CA SER A 413 -12.23 22.41 11.55
C SER A 413 -11.85 21.28 12.49
N SER A 414 -10.64 21.28 13.04
CA SER A 414 -10.19 20.26 13.98
C SER A 414 -11.05 20.20 15.27
N ALA A 415 -11.63 21.35 15.68
CA ALA A 415 -12.55 21.44 16.83
C ALA A 415 -13.93 20.81 16.58
N LEU A 416 -14.25 20.37 15.35
CA LEU A 416 -15.57 19.83 15.02
C LEU A 416 -15.76 18.37 15.45
N GLY A 417 -14.70 17.70 15.89
CA GLY A 417 -14.74 16.29 16.27
C GLY A 417 -15.17 15.40 15.09
N LEU A 418 -14.62 15.67 13.92
CA LEU A 418 -14.82 14.89 12.71
C LEU A 418 -13.68 13.85 12.56
N PRO A 419 -13.85 12.79 11.74
CA PRO A 419 -12.78 11.85 11.44
C PRO A 419 -11.49 12.56 10.99
N ALA A 420 -10.35 12.04 11.35
CA ALA A 420 -9.07 12.61 10.89
C ALA A 420 -8.87 12.46 9.37
N ASN A 421 -9.39 11.36 8.79
CA ASN A 421 -9.30 11.07 7.36
C ASN A 421 -10.60 10.46 6.84
N LEU A 422 -11.26 11.15 5.88
CA LEU A 422 -12.50 10.67 5.23
C LEU A 422 -12.23 9.73 4.05
N ASP A 423 -10.98 9.55 3.64
CA ASP A 423 -10.56 8.55 2.67
C ASP A 423 -10.36 7.18 3.33
N ALA A 424 -10.07 7.13 4.63
CA ALA A 424 -10.01 5.91 5.44
C ALA A 424 -11.41 5.31 5.69
N TRP A 425 -11.47 4.18 6.41
CA TRP A 425 -12.74 3.54 6.78
C TRP A 425 -13.67 4.42 7.61
N ASP A 426 -13.15 5.46 8.24
CA ASP A 426 -13.97 6.46 8.95
C ASP A 426 -14.85 7.30 8.02
N GLY A 427 -14.52 7.40 6.73
CA GLY A 427 -15.42 7.96 5.71
C GLY A 427 -16.53 7.00 5.27
N TYR A 428 -16.51 5.75 5.75
CA TYR A 428 -17.44 4.67 5.38
C TYR A 428 -17.87 3.85 6.61
N PRO A 429 -18.28 4.46 7.72
CA PRO A 429 -18.52 3.76 8.97
C PRO A 429 -19.61 2.68 8.85
N ALA A 430 -20.65 2.89 8.03
CA ALA A 430 -21.68 1.91 7.78
C ALA A 430 -21.13 0.66 7.02
N ALA A 431 -20.20 0.85 6.08
CA ALA A 431 -19.57 -0.26 5.39
C ALA A 431 -18.62 -1.04 6.33
N ARG A 432 -17.89 -0.35 7.23
CA ARG A 432 -17.07 -0.98 8.27
C ARG A 432 -17.92 -1.85 9.18
N GLU A 433 -19.06 -1.35 9.66
CA GLU A 433 -19.98 -2.13 10.50
C GLU A 433 -20.56 -3.34 9.76
N ARG A 434 -20.86 -3.24 8.47
CA ARG A 434 -21.29 -4.40 7.65
C ARG A 434 -20.20 -5.47 7.60
N PHE A 435 -18.95 -5.08 7.36
CA PHE A 435 -17.81 -6.01 7.38
C PHE A 435 -17.64 -6.65 8.77
N TYR A 436 -17.67 -5.89 9.85
CA TYR A 436 -17.56 -6.41 11.21
C TYR A 436 -18.71 -7.36 11.56
N ASN A 437 -19.94 -7.04 11.18
CA ASN A 437 -21.09 -7.93 11.39
C ASN A 437 -20.90 -9.27 10.64
N MET A 438 -20.49 -9.24 9.38
CA MET A 438 -20.17 -10.45 8.61
C MET A 438 -19.07 -11.27 9.30
N ALA A 439 -17.98 -10.64 9.73
CA ALA A 439 -16.88 -11.33 10.41
C ALA A 439 -17.35 -11.98 11.72
N ARG A 440 -18.12 -11.27 12.54
CA ARG A 440 -18.70 -11.78 13.77
C ARG A 440 -19.67 -12.95 13.54
N GLU A 441 -20.51 -12.86 12.51
CA GLU A 441 -21.45 -13.95 12.13
C GLU A 441 -20.71 -15.18 11.59
N ALA A 442 -19.53 -14.99 10.98
CA ALA A 442 -18.64 -16.08 10.61
C ALA A 442 -17.97 -16.74 11.83
N GLY A 443 -18.01 -16.13 13.02
CA GLY A 443 -17.35 -16.61 14.24
C GLY A 443 -15.93 -16.10 14.43
N GLU A 444 -15.59 -14.92 13.83
CA GLU A 444 -14.27 -14.31 13.92
C GLU A 444 -13.87 -13.99 15.37
N ASN A 445 -12.64 -14.35 15.75
CA ASN A 445 -12.09 -14.14 17.09
C ASN A 445 -10.56 -13.97 17.13
N GLY A 446 -9.92 -13.75 16.00
CA GLY A 446 -8.46 -13.66 15.89
C GLY A 446 -8.04 -12.80 14.69
N MET A 447 -8.72 -11.68 14.44
CA MET A 447 -8.43 -10.80 13.32
C MET A 447 -7.28 -9.85 13.65
N ILE A 448 -6.24 -9.89 12.82
CA ILE A 448 -5.16 -8.90 12.77
C ILE A 448 -5.29 -8.19 11.43
N VAL A 449 -5.35 -6.86 11.44
CA VAL A 449 -5.39 -6.04 10.22
C VAL A 449 -4.05 -5.37 10.03
N VAL A 450 -3.51 -5.39 8.80
CA VAL A 450 -2.32 -4.62 8.43
C VAL A 450 -2.71 -3.60 7.38
N THR A 451 -2.24 -2.34 7.55
CA THR A 451 -2.65 -1.18 6.73
C THR A 451 -1.48 -0.31 6.31
N GLY A 452 -1.65 0.44 5.21
CA GLY A 452 -0.70 1.38 4.63
C GLY A 452 -1.26 2.80 4.51
N ASP A 453 -1.20 3.41 3.33
CA ASP A 453 -1.80 4.68 2.89
C ASP A 453 -1.29 5.93 3.65
N THR A 454 -1.38 5.93 4.96
CA THR A 454 -1.17 7.11 5.79
C THR A 454 0.30 7.46 6.05
N HIS A 455 1.25 6.66 5.58
CA HIS A 455 2.69 6.86 5.78
C HIS A 455 3.08 7.00 7.26
N THR A 456 2.37 6.30 8.14
CA THR A 456 2.43 6.50 9.59
C THR A 456 2.37 5.15 10.29
N TRP A 457 3.15 5.00 11.36
CA TRP A 457 3.07 3.84 12.23
C TRP A 457 1.83 3.92 13.11
N TRP A 458 1.02 2.87 13.09
CA TRP A 458 -0.16 2.75 13.93
C TRP A 458 -0.20 1.41 14.65
N ALA A 459 -0.68 1.43 15.89
CA ALA A 459 -1.23 0.27 16.56
C ALA A 459 -2.58 0.66 17.14
N ASN A 460 -3.66 0.05 16.66
CA ASN A 460 -5.02 0.41 17.02
C ASN A 460 -5.79 -0.81 17.51
N ASP A 461 -6.62 -0.63 18.54
CA ASP A 461 -7.69 -1.57 18.85
C ASP A 461 -8.82 -1.38 17.83
N LEU A 462 -9.42 -2.47 17.38
CA LEU A 462 -10.58 -2.43 16.50
C LEU A 462 -11.84 -2.84 17.27
N ALA A 463 -12.87 -2.02 17.18
CA ALA A 463 -14.13 -2.29 17.83
C ALA A 463 -15.33 -1.88 16.96
N MET A 464 -16.44 -2.57 17.15
CA MET A 464 -17.74 -2.19 16.61
C MET A 464 -18.24 -0.88 17.23
N ARG A 465 -19.29 -0.31 16.65
CA ARG A 465 -19.93 0.90 17.16
C ARG A 465 -20.42 0.76 18.62
N ASP A 466 -20.84 -0.44 19.01
CA ASP A 466 -21.30 -0.76 20.37
C ASP A 466 -20.16 -1.04 21.36
N GLY A 467 -18.91 -0.96 20.92
CA GLY A 467 -17.72 -1.22 21.73
C GLY A 467 -17.29 -2.69 21.75
N ALA A 468 -17.98 -3.59 21.05
CA ALA A 468 -17.55 -5.00 20.98
C ALA A 468 -16.19 -5.11 20.25
N PRO A 469 -15.19 -5.79 20.85
CA PRO A 469 -13.86 -5.91 20.25
C PRO A 469 -13.92 -6.76 18.97
N MET A 470 -13.16 -6.35 17.95
CA MET A 470 -13.07 -7.04 16.66
C MET A 470 -11.67 -7.54 16.34
N GLY A 471 -10.63 -6.96 16.91
CA GLY A 471 -9.26 -7.31 16.64
C GLY A 471 -8.30 -6.17 16.87
N VAL A 472 -7.13 -6.25 16.24
CA VAL A 472 -6.10 -5.22 16.27
C VAL A 472 -5.70 -4.80 14.85
N GLU A 473 -5.22 -3.57 14.73
CA GLU A 473 -4.66 -3.03 13.50
C GLU A 473 -3.21 -2.59 13.71
N LEU A 474 -2.36 -2.92 12.75
CA LEU A 474 -0.97 -2.51 12.67
C LEU A 474 -0.78 -1.73 11.36
N GLY A 475 -0.59 -0.42 11.44
CA GLY A 475 -0.30 0.43 10.30
C GLY A 475 1.20 0.54 10.07
N VAL A 476 1.64 0.21 8.84
CA VAL A 476 3.03 0.40 8.45
C VAL A 476 3.25 1.84 7.99
N ASN A 477 4.41 2.44 8.34
CA ASN A 477 4.72 3.78 7.88
C ASN A 477 4.77 3.81 6.33
N SER A 478 5.92 3.65 5.76
CA SER A 478 6.10 3.65 4.31
C SER A 478 7.53 3.22 3.97
N VAL A 479 7.75 2.85 2.72
CA VAL A 479 9.11 2.64 2.21
C VAL A 479 9.84 3.98 2.06
N THR A 480 9.16 5.00 1.53
CA THR A 480 9.79 6.33 1.30
C THR A 480 8.83 7.52 1.36
N SER A 481 7.52 7.33 1.40
CA SER A 481 6.57 8.44 1.40
C SER A 481 6.51 9.15 2.75
N PRO A 482 6.57 10.49 2.80
CA PRO A 482 6.61 11.22 4.07
C PRO A 482 5.26 11.21 4.80
N SER A 483 5.32 11.06 6.13
CA SER A 483 4.15 11.09 7.01
C SER A 483 3.62 12.52 7.24
N PRO A 484 2.29 12.70 7.38
CA PRO A 484 1.73 13.95 7.87
C PRO A 484 1.95 14.19 9.38
N TYR A 485 2.47 13.20 10.11
CA TYR A 485 2.78 13.29 11.54
C TYR A 485 4.29 13.39 11.83
N ARG A 486 5.11 13.65 10.80
CA ARG A 486 6.55 13.84 11.01
C ARG A 486 6.84 15.19 11.68
N SER A 487 7.94 15.29 12.38
CA SER A 487 8.30 16.42 13.24
C SER A 487 8.31 17.79 12.53
N ASP A 488 8.63 17.86 11.24
CA ASP A 488 8.63 19.10 10.45
C ASP A 488 7.25 19.51 9.91
N PHE A 489 6.23 18.68 10.08
CA PHE A 489 4.84 19.00 9.68
C PHE A 489 4.25 20.08 10.62
N LEU A 490 3.26 20.83 10.16
CA LEU A 490 2.61 21.93 10.88
C LEU A 490 3.62 22.96 11.47
N GLY A 491 4.67 23.27 10.71
CA GLY A 491 5.68 24.25 11.16
C GLY A 491 6.56 23.76 12.31
N GLY A 492 6.75 22.44 12.40
CA GLY A 492 7.54 21.80 13.45
C GLY A 492 6.73 21.19 14.61
N LYS A 493 5.41 21.09 14.46
CA LYS A 493 4.48 20.57 15.50
C LYS A 493 3.87 19.20 15.14
N GLY A 494 4.46 18.45 14.19
CA GLY A 494 3.91 17.16 13.76
C GLY A 494 3.94 16.10 14.86
N GLU A 495 4.97 16.07 15.71
CA GLU A 495 4.99 15.18 16.86
C GLU A 495 3.90 15.52 17.88
N GLU A 496 3.69 16.80 18.17
CA GLU A 496 2.61 17.24 19.07
C GLU A 496 1.24 16.84 18.51
N TYR A 497 1.05 16.96 17.19
CA TYR A 497 -0.16 16.51 16.53
C TYR A 497 -0.37 15.00 16.69
N ALA A 498 0.68 14.21 16.53
CA ALA A 498 0.64 12.76 16.78
C ALA A 498 0.28 12.44 18.23
N LEU A 499 0.86 13.15 19.19
CA LEU A 499 0.59 12.99 20.61
C LEU A 499 -0.85 13.32 20.98
N LEU A 500 -1.39 14.42 20.44
CA LEU A 500 -2.77 14.83 20.64
C LEU A 500 -3.73 13.81 20.02
N THR A 501 -3.44 13.33 18.81
CA THR A 501 -4.24 12.28 18.16
C THR A 501 -4.28 11.01 19.00
N ASN A 502 -3.14 10.55 19.52
CA ASN A 502 -3.08 9.38 20.40
C ASN A 502 -3.85 9.60 21.73
N ARG A 503 -3.70 10.79 22.35
CA ARG A 503 -4.39 11.14 23.60
C ARG A 503 -5.91 11.13 23.45
N ASP A 504 -6.42 11.71 22.37
CA ASP A 504 -7.84 11.97 22.17
C ASP A 504 -8.60 10.79 21.55
N ASN A 505 -7.88 9.71 21.18
CA ASN A 505 -8.44 8.50 20.59
C ASN A 505 -8.08 7.25 21.42
N GLU A 506 -9.04 6.74 22.19
CA GLU A 506 -8.81 5.59 23.09
C GLU A 506 -8.39 4.31 22.35
N ASP A 507 -8.86 4.13 21.12
CA ASP A 507 -8.53 2.97 20.29
C ASP A 507 -7.10 3.04 19.72
N VAL A 508 -6.44 4.22 19.70
CA VAL A 508 -5.07 4.40 19.23
C VAL A 508 -4.08 4.10 20.36
N ARG A 509 -3.35 2.99 20.25
CA ARG A 509 -2.33 2.56 21.23
C ARG A 509 -0.97 3.16 20.94
N TYR A 510 -0.65 3.36 19.68
CA TYR A 510 0.61 3.92 19.22
C TYR A 510 0.42 4.65 17.90
N LEU A 511 1.09 5.79 17.79
CA LEU A 511 1.14 6.61 16.58
C LEU A 511 2.52 7.27 16.47
N SER A 512 3.17 7.17 15.29
CA SER A 512 4.39 7.92 15.01
C SER A 512 4.55 8.15 13.51
N GLY A 513 4.87 9.39 13.12
CA GLY A 513 5.22 9.76 11.76
C GLY A 513 6.70 9.62 11.41
N GLU A 514 7.54 9.28 12.38
CA GLU A 514 8.99 9.29 12.23
C GLU A 514 9.54 7.96 11.72
N ASN A 515 10.53 8.05 10.84
CA ASN A 515 11.29 6.94 10.26
C ASN A 515 10.47 6.01 9.35
N HIS A 516 11.01 5.74 8.19
CA HIS A 516 10.47 4.77 7.22
C HIS A 516 10.84 3.34 7.60
N GLY A 517 10.03 2.35 7.19
CA GLY A 517 10.32 0.98 7.55
C GLY A 517 9.28 -0.04 7.12
N PHE A 518 9.28 -1.19 7.79
CA PHE A 518 8.36 -2.30 7.57
C PHE A 518 7.93 -2.91 8.91
N ILE A 519 6.80 -3.61 8.92
CA ILE A 519 6.41 -4.44 10.06
C ILE A 519 6.99 -5.84 9.84
N ASP A 520 7.81 -6.31 10.78
CA ASP A 520 8.23 -7.71 10.88
C ASP A 520 7.18 -8.44 11.73
N LEU A 521 6.30 -9.19 11.08
CA LEU A 521 5.17 -9.84 11.72
C LEU A 521 5.39 -11.35 11.79
N ASP A 522 5.51 -11.86 13.00
CA ASP A 522 5.71 -13.28 13.31
C ASP A 522 4.48 -13.84 14.02
N ILE A 523 3.82 -14.82 13.42
CA ILE A 523 2.57 -15.42 13.91
C ILE A 523 2.78 -16.89 14.26
N THR A 524 2.34 -17.28 15.46
CA THR A 524 2.30 -18.65 15.95
C THR A 524 0.88 -19.01 16.37
N HIS A 525 0.62 -20.25 16.79
CA HIS A 525 -0.69 -20.64 17.31
C HIS A 525 -1.09 -19.87 18.58
N ASP A 526 -0.12 -19.53 19.43
CA ASP A 526 -0.34 -18.92 20.74
C ASP A 526 -0.51 -17.40 20.66
N GLY A 527 0.09 -16.74 19.64
CA GLY A 527 0.06 -15.28 19.52
C GLY A 527 0.79 -14.79 18.28
N ALA A 528 0.87 -13.47 18.17
CA ALA A 528 1.68 -12.80 17.17
C ALA A 528 2.61 -11.78 17.81
N HIS A 529 3.80 -11.63 17.23
CA HIS A 529 4.79 -10.60 17.59
C HIS A 529 5.02 -9.70 16.39
N ALA A 530 4.87 -8.39 16.56
CA ALA A 530 5.04 -7.39 15.52
C ALA A 530 6.12 -6.39 15.91
N GLU A 531 7.24 -6.37 15.17
CA GLU A 531 8.26 -5.34 15.31
C GLU A 531 8.10 -4.27 14.23
N PHE A 532 8.05 -3.00 14.62
CA PHE A 532 8.16 -1.88 13.70
C PHE A 532 9.65 -1.59 13.45
N VAL A 533 10.15 -2.14 12.35
CA VAL A 533 11.56 -2.07 11.96
C VAL A 533 11.78 -0.88 11.04
N ALA A 534 12.63 0.05 11.46
CA ALA A 534 12.83 1.31 10.78
C ALA A 534 14.26 1.48 10.25
N VAL A 535 14.44 2.39 9.29
CA VAL A 535 15.73 2.90 8.82
C VAL A 535 15.94 4.33 9.30
N ASP A 536 17.17 4.68 9.60
CA ASP A 536 17.54 6.02 10.08
C ASP A 536 17.52 7.09 8.96
N THR A 537 17.62 6.68 7.70
CA THR A 537 17.54 7.57 6.54
C THR A 537 17.11 6.84 5.27
N ILE A 538 16.45 7.57 4.37
CA ILE A 538 16.18 7.17 2.99
C ILE A 538 16.90 8.06 1.96
N GLU A 539 17.59 9.10 2.40
CA GLU A 539 18.31 10.04 1.53
C GLU A 539 19.70 9.54 1.10
N SER A 540 20.17 8.48 1.73
CA SER A 540 21.46 7.82 1.46
C SER A 540 21.26 6.31 1.38
N ARG A 541 22.02 5.63 0.50
CA ARG A 541 22.09 4.16 0.48
C ARG A 541 22.90 3.57 1.66
N ASN A 542 23.61 4.41 2.40
CA ASN A 542 24.26 4.03 3.64
C ASN A 542 23.32 4.38 4.81
N TYR A 543 22.75 3.38 5.44
CA TYR A 543 21.74 3.48 6.47
C TYR A 543 21.95 2.43 7.56
N ASN A 544 21.33 2.67 8.74
CA ASN A 544 21.20 1.68 9.80
C ASN A 544 19.72 1.32 10.01
N GLY A 545 19.47 0.04 10.28
CA GLY A 545 18.15 -0.44 10.69
C GLY A 545 18.06 -0.58 12.19
N PHE A 546 16.88 -0.37 12.77
CA PHE A 546 16.60 -0.55 14.19
C PHE A 546 15.13 -0.89 14.43
N THR A 547 14.83 -1.60 15.52
CA THR A 547 13.44 -1.80 15.98
C THR A 547 12.99 -0.54 16.73
N LYS A 548 11.93 0.10 16.23
CA LYS A 548 11.35 1.31 16.82
C LYS A 548 10.46 0.98 18.02
N VAL A 549 9.61 -0.01 17.88
CA VAL A 549 8.69 -0.51 18.90
C VAL A 549 8.27 -1.93 18.52
N ALA A 550 7.86 -2.72 19.49
CA ALA A 550 7.30 -4.06 19.28
C ALA A 550 6.01 -4.23 20.07
N PHE A 551 5.13 -5.09 19.54
CA PHE A 551 3.83 -5.42 20.12
C PHE A 551 3.64 -6.94 20.13
N ASP A 552 3.17 -7.46 21.26
CA ASP A 552 2.68 -8.81 21.37
C ASP A 552 1.15 -8.84 21.31
N ILE A 553 0.61 -9.79 20.57
CA ILE A 553 -0.83 -9.93 20.30
C ILE A 553 -1.25 -11.33 20.75
N GLU A 554 -2.30 -11.40 21.56
CA GLU A 554 -2.92 -12.64 22.01
C GLU A 554 -4.44 -12.63 21.78
N LYS A 555 -5.11 -13.75 21.97
CA LYS A 555 -6.56 -13.79 22.01
C LYS A 555 -7.07 -13.46 23.40
N LYS A 556 -7.88 -12.41 23.50
CA LYS A 556 -8.47 -11.96 24.74
C LYS A 556 -9.92 -11.49 24.52
N ASN A 557 -10.84 -11.92 25.39
CA ASN A 557 -12.24 -11.53 25.31
C ASN A 557 -12.93 -11.84 23.96
N GLY A 558 -12.50 -12.88 23.26
CA GLY A 558 -13.06 -13.29 21.98
C GLY A 558 -12.58 -12.49 20.76
N ALA A 559 -11.46 -11.77 20.87
CA ALA A 559 -10.80 -11.08 19.77
C ALA A 559 -9.28 -11.10 19.91
N ALA A 560 -8.53 -10.77 18.85
CA ALA A 560 -7.12 -10.43 18.97
C ALA A 560 -6.97 -9.13 19.76
N ALA A 561 -5.99 -9.05 20.65
CA ALA A 561 -5.74 -7.89 21.51
C ALA A 561 -4.23 -7.76 21.80
N PHE A 562 -3.74 -6.53 21.99
CA PHE A 562 -2.38 -6.30 22.48
C PHE A 562 -2.24 -6.74 23.92
N THR A 563 -1.12 -7.41 24.26
CA THR A 563 -0.88 -7.96 25.61
C THR A 563 -0.58 -6.86 26.63
N ASP A 564 0.17 -5.83 26.25
CA ASP A 564 0.61 -4.71 27.11
C ASP A 564 -0.22 -3.45 26.88
N ALA A 565 -1.54 -3.57 27.03
CA ALA A 565 -2.48 -2.45 26.83
C ALA A 565 -2.18 -1.23 27.70
N ASP A 566 -1.59 -1.42 28.90
CA ASP A 566 -1.34 -0.35 29.87
C ASP A 566 0.05 0.32 29.74
N GLY A 567 1.02 -0.32 29.06
CA GLY A 567 2.40 0.18 28.91
C GLY A 567 2.58 1.18 27.77
N LEU A 568 1.70 1.15 26.77
CA LEU A 568 1.79 1.94 25.53
C LEU A 568 0.96 3.23 25.57
N ARG A 569 0.03 3.36 26.49
CA ARG A 569 -0.69 4.63 26.70
C ARG A 569 0.25 5.68 27.24
N PHE A 570 0.16 6.87 26.70
CA PHE A 570 0.87 8.05 27.15
C PHE A 570 0.76 8.20 28.67
N LYS A 571 1.87 8.01 29.42
CA LYS A 571 1.92 8.41 30.82
C LYS A 571 2.00 9.94 30.83
N GLU A 572 1.02 10.58 31.49
CA GLU A 572 1.09 12.00 31.85
C GLU A 572 2.50 12.32 32.37
N GLY A 573 3.27 13.12 31.65
CA GLY A 573 4.61 13.50 32.08
C GLY A 573 5.62 13.77 30.98
N PHE A 574 5.30 13.56 29.72
CA PHE A 574 6.16 13.95 28.59
C PHE A 574 5.63 15.17 27.82
N LEU A 575 5.08 16.14 28.51
CA LEU A 575 5.00 17.51 28.02
C LEU A 575 6.21 18.25 28.56
N PHE A 576 7.20 18.47 27.66
CA PHE A 576 8.48 19.21 27.81
C PHE A 576 9.66 18.41 28.25
#